data_81e39f966c29f25dda145b1f6b438078
#
_entry.id   81e39f966c29f25dda145b1f6b438078
#
_cell.length_a   1.000
_cell.length_b   1.000
_cell.length_c   1.000
_cell.angle_alpha   90.00
_cell.angle_beta   90.00
_cell.angle_gamma   90.00
#
_symmetry.space_group_name_H-M   'P 1'
#
loop_
_entity.id
_entity.type
_entity.pdbx_description
1 polymer ?
#
loop_
_entity_poly.entity_id
_entity_poly.type
_entity_poly.pdbx_seq_one_letter_code
_entity_poly.pdbx_strand_id
1 'polypeptide(L)'
;LKVAGILTVKGGTGCIVEYFGEGAKSLSATGKGTICNMGAEIGATTSTFGYDDSMRRYLRATDRADVVELADEVADHLTGDSEVYAEPEKYFDQVIEINLDELMPHINGPFTPDLATPIDKMKEVAEEGGWPLKLDWGLIGSCTNSSYEDLTRAASIAKQAVDKKLKTKADFGISPGSEQVRFTA
;
A
#
# COMPACT_ATOMS: atom_id res chain seq x y z
N LEU A 1 -1.55 3.65 4.66
CA LEU A 1 -1.78 3.94 6.09
C LEU A 1 -1.54 5.42 6.41
N LYS A 2 -0.38 5.99 6.03
CA LYS A 2 -0.08 7.41 6.27
C LYS A 2 -1.11 8.35 5.65
N VAL A 3 -1.51 8.09 4.41
CA VAL A 3 -2.55 8.88 3.71
C VAL A 3 -3.88 8.82 4.45
N ALA A 4 -4.28 7.65 4.95
CA ALA A 4 -5.48 7.51 5.77
C ALA A 4 -5.42 8.35 7.05
N GLY A 5 -4.25 8.41 7.69
CA GLY A 5 -4.04 9.27 8.86
C GLY A 5 -4.12 10.77 8.57
N ILE A 6 -3.79 11.20 7.33
CA ILE A 6 -3.86 12.60 6.92
C ILE A 6 -5.30 12.99 6.51
N LEU A 7 -5.91 12.20 5.62
CA LEU A 7 -7.23 12.49 5.05
C LEU A 7 -8.39 12.10 5.96
N THR A 8 -8.17 11.18 6.89
CA THR A 8 -9.19 10.52 7.70
C THR A 8 -10.19 9.70 6.85
N VAL A 9 -11.17 9.09 7.47
CA VAL A 9 -12.17 8.22 6.79
C VAL A 9 -13.12 8.98 5.84
N LYS A 10 -13.10 10.31 5.83
CA LYS A 10 -13.99 11.14 5.04
C LYS A 10 -13.30 12.16 4.15
N GLY A 11 -11.99 12.35 4.31
CA GLY A 11 -11.26 13.40 3.61
C GLY A 11 -11.16 13.20 2.10
N GLY A 12 -11.27 11.97 1.61
CA GLY A 12 -11.31 11.65 0.20
C GLY A 12 -12.71 11.63 -0.42
N THR A 13 -13.77 11.92 0.36
CA THR A 13 -15.15 11.82 -0.13
C THR A 13 -15.41 12.77 -1.30
N GLY A 14 -15.85 12.21 -2.43
CA GLY A 14 -16.10 12.96 -3.65
C GLY A 14 -14.84 13.33 -4.43
N CYS A 15 -13.66 12.89 -3.99
CA CYS A 15 -12.39 13.19 -4.63
C CYS A 15 -11.89 12.00 -5.46
N ILE A 16 -11.10 12.32 -6.48
CA ILE A 16 -10.20 11.40 -7.17
C ILE A 16 -8.80 11.69 -6.60
N VAL A 17 -8.15 10.65 -6.07
CA VAL A 17 -6.80 10.78 -5.51
C VAL A 17 -5.78 10.32 -6.54
N GLU A 18 -4.94 11.24 -7.01
CA GLU A 18 -3.89 10.95 -7.96
C GLU A 18 -2.52 10.91 -7.27
N TYR A 19 -1.80 9.81 -7.46
CA TYR A 19 -0.47 9.60 -6.88
C TYR A 19 0.60 9.78 -7.96
N PHE A 20 1.51 10.71 -7.76
CA PHE A 20 2.57 11.03 -8.71
C PHE A 20 3.90 11.36 -8.01
N GLY A 21 4.93 11.64 -8.80
CA GLY A 21 6.29 11.93 -8.33
C GLY A 21 7.21 10.71 -8.35
N GLU A 22 8.48 10.93 -8.05
CA GLU A 22 9.51 9.88 -8.14
C GLU A 22 9.29 8.75 -7.13
N GLY A 23 8.80 9.08 -5.93
CA GLY A 23 8.41 8.08 -4.94
C GLY A 23 7.29 7.16 -5.45
N ALA A 24 6.27 7.72 -6.12
CA ALA A 24 5.19 6.94 -6.70
C ALA A 24 5.70 5.98 -7.81
N LYS A 25 6.66 6.42 -8.64
CA LYS A 25 7.30 5.59 -9.67
C LYS A 25 8.14 4.45 -9.08
N SER A 26 8.70 4.62 -7.89
CA SER A 26 9.51 3.61 -7.21
C SER A 26 8.71 2.42 -6.68
N LEU A 27 7.38 2.55 -6.57
CA LEU A 27 6.50 1.51 -6.04
C LEU A 27 6.27 0.39 -7.06
N SER A 28 6.12 -0.83 -6.58
CA SER A 28 5.69 -1.95 -7.41
C SER A 28 4.23 -1.82 -7.83
N ALA A 29 3.83 -2.51 -8.90
CA ALA A 29 2.44 -2.53 -9.35
C ALA A 29 1.49 -3.05 -8.26
N THR A 30 1.89 -4.09 -7.52
CA THR A 30 1.11 -4.62 -6.38
C THR A 30 1.04 -3.64 -5.22
N GLY A 31 2.12 -2.91 -4.94
CA GLY A 31 2.13 -1.82 -3.95
C GLY A 31 1.19 -0.67 -4.30
N LYS A 32 1.16 -0.26 -5.58
CA LYS A 32 0.18 0.71 -6.08
C LYS A 32 -1.26 0.19 -5.96
N GLY A 33 -1.47 -1.09 -6.27
CA GLY A 33 -2.74 -1.78 -6.08
C GLY A 33 -3.21 -1.73 -4.63
N THR A 34 -2.32 -1.96 -3.66
CA THR A 34 -2.60 -1.83 -2.22
C THR A 34 -3.06 -0.40 -1.86
N ILE A 35 -2.37 0.61 -2.37
CA ILE A 35 -2.72 2.01 -2.10
C ILE A 35 -4.10 2.34 -2.69
N CYS A 36 -4.37 1.95 -3.94
CA CYS A 36 -5.67 2.15 -4.57
C CYS A 36 -6.79 1.39 -3.84
N ASN A 37 -6.54 0.15 -3.41
CA ASN A 37 -7.51 -0.63 -2.64
C ASN A 37 -7.92 0.09 -1.35
N MET A 38 -6.96 0.65 -0.63
CA MET A 38 -7.21 1.41 0.60
C MET A 38 -7.79 2.81 0.37
N GLY A 39 -8.06 3.19 -0.86
CA GLY A 39 -8.85 4.41 -1.17
C GLY A 39 -10.26 4.37 -0.58
N ALA A 40 -10.83 3.19 -0.37
CA ALA A 40 -12.12 3.01 0.29
C ALA A 40 -12.10 3.48 1.74
N GLU A 41 -11.02 3.25 2.48
CA GLU A 41 -10.87 3.64 3.89
C GLU A 41 -10.81 5.15 4.11
N ILE A 42 -10.48 5.92 3.07
CA ILE A 42 -10.49 7.39 3.09
C ILE A 42 -11.71 7.99 2.41
N GLY A 43 -12.62 7.15 1.92
CA GLY A 43 -13.84 7.56 1.24
C GLY A 43 -13.63 8.09 -0.19
N ALA A 44 -12.47 7.89 -0.80
CA ALA A 44 -12.16 8.35 -2.15
C ALA A 44 -13.10 7.72 -3.19
N THR A 45 -13.52 8.51 -4.17
CA THR A 45 -14.30 8.01 -5.31
C THR A 45 -13.47 7.04 -6.15
N THR A 46 -12.21 7.40 -6.38
CA THR A 46 -11.20 6.53 -7.00
C THR A 46 -9.79 6.98 -6.63
N SER A 47 -8.81 6.11 -6.90
CA SER A 47 -7.39 6.39 -6.76
C SER A 47 -6.66 5.98 -8.03
N THR A 48 -5.68 6.76 -8.48
CA THR A 48 -4.99 6.54 -9.74
C THR A 48 -3.47 6.68 -9.61
N PHE A 49 -2.76 5.93 -10.43
CA PHE A 49 -1.33 6.06 -10.72
C PHE A 49 -1.15 6.12 -12.23
N GLY A 50 -0.20 6.90 -12.70
CA GLY A 50 0.22 6.86 -14.11
C GLY A 50 0.86 5.52 -14.46
N TYR A 51 0.74 5.11 -15.74
CA TYR A 51 1.40 3.93 -16.27
C TYR A 51 2.92 4.08 -16.25
N ASP A 52 3.63 3.05 -15.80
CA ASP A 52 5.09 3.07 -15.69
C ASP A 52 5.73 1.67 -15.83
N ASP A 53 7.04 1.63 -15.68
CA ASP A 53 7.84 0.41 -15.79
C ASP A 53 7.45 -0.68 -14.79
N SER A 54 6.95 -0.33 -13.62
CA SER A 54 6.50 -1.32 -12.63
C SER A 54 5.26 -2.07 -13.11
N MET A 55 4.33 -1.36 -13.73
CA MET A 55 3.11 -1.95 -14.34
C MET A 55 3.47 -2.77 -15.57
N ARG A 56 4.38 -2.28 -16.42
CA ARG A 56 4.91 -3.01 -17.59
C ARG A 56 5.51 -4.35 -17.17
N ARG A 57 6.38 -4.36 -16.17
CA ARG A 57 6.99 -5.59 -15.65
C ARG A 57 5.95 -6.56 -15.08
N TYR A 58 4.99 -6.04 -14.34
CA TYR A 58 3.93 -6.84 -13.73
C TYR A 58 3.04 -7.52 -14.78
N LEU A 59 2.62 -6.78 -15.80
CA LEU A 59 1.81 -7.32 -16.89
C LEU A 59 2.56 -8.42 -17.65
N ARG A 60 3.84 -8.22 -17.96
CA ARG A 60 4.66 -9.26 -18.60
C ARG A 60 4.83 -10.50 -17.73
N ALA A 61 5.06 -10.32 -16.44
CA ALA A 61 5.23 -11.42 -15.49
C ALA A 61 3.94 -12.22 -15.26
N THR A 62 2.80 -11.66 -15.61
CA THR A 62 1.47 -12.28 -15.44
C THR A 62 0.84 -12.66 -16.79
N ASP A 63 1.66 -12.93 -17.81
CA ASP A 63 1.26 -13.42 -19.13
C ASP A 63 0.29 -12.48 -19.88
N ARG A 64 0.55 -11.18 -19.79
CA ARG A 64 -0.23 -10.11 -20.43
C ARG A 64 0.67 -9.18 -21.26
N ALA A 65 1.63 -9.76 -22.02
CA ALA A 65 2.56 -9.01 -22.84
C ALA A 65 1.86 -8.22 -23.96
N ASP A 66 0.79 -8.78 -24.53
CA ASP A 66 -0.07 -8.13 -25.52
C ASP A 66 -0.69 -6.82 -24.99
N VAL A 67 -1.10 -6.80 -23.72
CA VAL A 67 -1.59 -5.57 -23.07
C VAL A 67 -0.48 -4.54 -22.92
N VAL A 68 0.75 -4.99 -22.67
CA VAL A 68 1.90 -4.07 -22.59
C VAL A 68 2.17 -3.41 -23.93
N GLU A 69 2.12 -4.15 -25.03
CA GLU A 69 2.32 -3.60 -26.38
C GLU A 69 1.32 -2.48 -26.67
N LEU A 70 0.03 -2.73 -26.37
CA LEU A 70 -1.00 -1.72 -26.55
C LEU A 70 -0.84 -0.50 -25.62
N ALA A 71 -0.47 -0.74 -24.36
CA ALA A 71 -0.25 0.34 -23.41
C ALA A 71 0.98 1.20 -23.78
N ASP A 72 2.05 0.58 -24.28
CA ASP A 72 3.26 1.27 -24.71
C ASP A 72 3.02 2.18 -25.92
N GLU A 73 2.09 1.81 -26.83
CA GLU A 73 1.70 2.66 -27.97
C GLU A 73 1.02 3.97 -27.54
N VAL A 74 0.37 3.98 -26.38
CA VAL A 74 -0.39 5.13 -25.87
C VAL A 74 0.10 5.60 -24.50
N ALA A 75 1.35 5.27 -24.13
CA ALA A 75 1.90 5.51 -22.80
C ALA A 75 1.80 6.98 -22.37
N ASP A 76 2.00 7.92 -23.28
CA ASP A 76 1.90 9.36 -23.00
C ASP A 76 0.48 9.80 -22.61
N HIS A 77 -0.53 9.02 -22.97
CA HIS A 77 -1.93 9.25 -22.58
C HIS A 77 -2.36 8.48 -21.32
N LEU A 78 -1.48 7.65 -20.77
CA LEU A 78 -1.71 6.85 -19.56
C LEU A 78 -0.98 7.41 -18.34
N THR A 79 -0.51 8.62 -18.42
CA THR A 79 0.12 9.37 -17.32
C THR A 79 -0.45 10.78 -17.27
N GLY A 80 -0.28 11.48 -16.16
CA GLY A 80 -0.72 12.88 -16.07
C GLY A 80 0.17 13.80 -16.88
N ASP A 81 -0.38 14.94 -17.23
CA ASP A 81 0.31 15.97 -18.01
C ASP A 81 1.48 16.57 -17.22
N SER A 82 2.62 16.73 -17.87
CA SER A 82 3.86 17.23 -17.23
C SER A 82 3.69 18.60 -16.60
N GLU A 83 2.87 19.46 -17.19
CA GLU A 83 2.55 20.79 -16.66
C GLU A 83 1.74 20.75 -15.36
N VAL A 84 0.85 19.76 -15.23
CA VAL A 84 0.08 19.54 -13.99
C VAL A 84 1.02 19.15 -12.85
N TYR A 85 1.96 18.25 -13.12
CA TYR A 85 2.91 17.80 -12.10
C TYR A 85 4.00 18.85 -11.78
N ALA A 86 4.26 19.77 -12.70
CA ALA A 86 5.18 20.88 -12.44
C ALA A 86 4.59 21.97 -11.55
N GLU A 87 3.28 22.19 -11.62
CA GLU A 87 2.56 23.21 -10.85
C GLU A 87 1.30 22.61 -10.18
N PRO A 88 1.43 21.58 -9.32
CA PRO A 88 0.28 20.82 -8.82
C PRO A 88 -0.74 21.68 -8.05
N GLU A 89 -0.28 22.67 -7.30
CA GLU A 89 -1.11 23.63 -6.56
C GLU A 89 -2.11 24.43 -7.44
N LYS A 90 -1.84 24.48 -8.75
CA LYS A 90 -2.67 25.21 -9.71
C LYS A 90 -3.82 24.35 -10.25
N TYR A 91 -3.64 23.04 -10.26
CA TYR A 91 -4.54 22.10 -10.94
C TYR A 91 -5.31 21.21 -9.99
N PHE A 92 -4.77 20.93 -8.81
CA PHE A 92 -5.43 20.07 -7.80
C PHE A 92 -6.07 20.92 -6.70
N ASP A 93 -7.20 20.49 -6.21
CA ASP A 93 -7.89 21.14 -5.08
C ASP A 93 -7.10 21.04 -3.78
N GLN A 94 -6.32 19.96 -3.63
CA GLN A 94 -5.46 19.73 -2.48
C GLN A 94 -4.21 18.96 -2.92
N VAL A 95 -3.05 19.38 -2.42
CA VAL A 95 -1.77 18.69 -2.61
C VAL A 95 -1.26 18.18 -1.26
N ILE A 96 -0.87 16.91 -1.21
CA ILE A 96 -0.28 16.29 -0.02
C ILE A 96 1.07 15.70 -0.43
N GLU A 97 2.13 16.24 0.15
CA GLU A 97 3.47 15.74 -0.07
C GLU A 97 3.88 14.75 1.03
N ILE A 98 4.42 13.60 0.63
CA ILE A 98 4.94 12.58 1.54
C ILE A 98 6.34 12.19 1.09
N ASN A 99 7.34 12.50 1.90
CA ASN A 99 8.71 12.05 1.69
C ASN A 99 8.84 10.56 2.09
N LEU A 100 9.05 9.68 1.10
CA LEU A 100 9.14 8.23 1.36
C LEU A 100 10.43 7.84 2.08
N ASP A 101 11.50 8.63 1.99
CA ASP A 101 12.76 8.35 2.69
C ASP A 101 12.65 8.58 4.21
N GLU A 102 11.71 9.42 4.62
CA GLU A 102 11.43 9.73 6.03
C GLU A 102 10.22 8.97 6.57
N LEU A 103 9.52 8.25 5.71
CA LEU A 103 8.28 7.58 6.08
C LEU A 103 8.53 6.34 6.94
N MET A 104 8.20 6.42 8.21
CA MET A 104 8.18 5.28 9.12
C MET A 104 7.00 4.35 8.82
N PRO A 105 7.14 3.02 9.00
CA PRO A 105 5.99 2.11 9.00
C PRO A 105 4.94 2.53 10.02
N HIS A 106 3.66 2.40 9.67
CA HIS A 106 2.54 2.77 10.53
C HIS A 106 1.67 1.55 10.85
N ILE A 107 0.99 1.64 11.98
CA ILE A 107 -0.12 0.76 12.36
C ILE A 107 -1.34 1.64 12.47
N ASN A 108 -2.44 1.28 11.80
CA ASN A 108 -3.70 1.99 11.89
C ASN A 108 -4.68 1.22 12.77
N GLY A 109 -5.41 1.96 13.59
CA GLY A 109 -6.31 1.43 14.61
C GLY A 109 -5.78 1.61 16.04
N PRO A 110 -6.52 1.09 17.04
CA PRO A 110 -7.72 0.26 16.92
C PRO A 110 -8.97 1.05 16.52
N PHE A 111 -10.02 0.32 16.13
CA PHE A 111 -11.40 0.77 15.89
C PHE A 111 -11.63 1.62 14.63
N THR A 112 -10.63 2.23 14.05
CA THR A 112 -10.77 3.05 12.85
C THR A 112 -9.50 2.95 11.98
N PRO A 113 -9.62 2.94 10.62
CA PRO A 113 -8.46 2.81 9.74
C PRO A 113 -7.62 4.09 9.61
N ASP A 114 -8.07 5.21 10.15
CA ASP A 114 -7.40 6.51 10.04
C ASP A 114 -6.61 6.92 11.30
N LEU A 115 -6.68 6.15 12.37
CA LEU A 115 -5.82 6.34 13.54
C LEU A 115 -4.42 5.78 13.25
N ALA A 116 -3.60 6.56 12.55
CA ALA A 116 -2.27 6.17 12.08
C ALA A 116 -1.20 6.47 13.13
N THR A 117 -0.57 5.43 13.65
CA THR A 117 0.51 5.52 14.64
C THR A 117 1.81 5.00 14.04
N PRO A 118 2.93 5.77 14.07
CA PRO A 118 4.25 5.26 13.72
C PRO A 118 4.61 4.06 14.60
N ILE A 119 5.22 3.03 13.99
CA ILE A 119 5.46 1.75 14.69
C ILE A 119 6.35 1.89 15.93
N ASP A 120 7.27 2.84 15.94
CA ASP A 120 8.16 3.13 17.07
C ASP A 120 7.43 3.79 18.27
N LYS A 121 6.23 4.37 18.03
CA LYS A 121 5.38 5.01 19.04
C LYS A 121 4.25 4.11 19.51
N MET A 122 4.03 2.98 18.85
CA MET A 122 2.84 2.16 19.06
C MET A 122 2.69 1.67 20.51
N LYS A 123 3.79 1.33 21.17
CA LYS A 123 3.75 0.89 22.58
C LYS A 123 3.28 2.01 23.51
N GLU A 124 3.85 3.21 23.38
CA GLU A 124 3.53 4.39 24.19
C GLU A 124 2.04 4.76 24.02
N VAL A 125 1.58 4.86 22.78
CA VAL A 125 0.19 5.19 22.45
C VAL A 125 -0.79 4.12 22.94
N ALA A 126 -0.42 2.84 22.87
CA ALA A 126 -1.26 1.76 23.39
C ALA A 126 -1.36 1.78 24.92
N GLU A 127 -0.28 2.06 25.63
CA GLU A 127 -0.28 2.22 27.09
C GLU A 127 -1.15 3.41 27.53
N GLU A 128 -0.97 4.57 26.90
CA GLU A 128 -1.78 5.76 27.16
C GLU A 128 -3.28 5.55 26.85
N GLY A 129 -3.58 4.85 25.76
CA GLY A 129 -4.94 4.51 25.35
C GLY A 129 -5.60 3.38 26.14
N GLY A 130 -4.85 2.71 27.02
CA GLY A 130 -5.33 1.54 27.75
C GLY A 130 -5.64 0.32 26.85
N TRP A 131 -4.94 0.21 25.72
CA TRP A 131 -5.15 -0.87 24.76
C TRP A 131 -4.41 -2.14 25.16
N PRO A 132 -4.90 -3.33 24.75
CA PRO A 132 -4.17 -4.57 24.99
C PRO A 132 -2.78 -4.56 24.38
N LEU A 133 -1.75 -4.82 25.20
CA LEU A 133 -0.36 -4.94 24.72
C LEU A 133 -0.05 -6.35 24.24
N LYS A 134 -0.84 -7.34 24.64
CA LYS A 134 -0.72 -8.71 24.19
C LYS A 134 -1.68 -8.95 23.02
N LEU A 135 -1.14 -9.42 21.91
CA LEU A 135 -1.93 -9.87 20.78
C LEU A 135 -2.21 -11.37 20.93
N ASP A 136 -3.43 -11.78 20.68
CA ASP A 136 -3.83 -13.18 20.71
C ASP A 136 -3.67 -13.82 19.33
N TRP A 137 -3.82 -13.03 18.26
CA TRP A 137 -3.76 -13.53 16.89
C TRP A 137 -3.18 -12.50 15.92
N GLY A 138 -2.41 -12.96 14.94
CA GLY A 138 -1.86 -12.16 13.84
C GLY A 138 -2.27 -12.73 12.49
N LEU A 139 -2.50 -11.88 11.50
CA LEU A 139 -2.87 -12.27 10.14
C LEU A 139 -1.99 -11.56 9.11
N ILE A 140 -1.51 -12.30 8.12
CA ILE A 140 -1.05 -11.73 6.84
C ILE A 140 -2.03 -12.19 5.78
N GLY A 141 -2.60 -11.24 5.02
CA GLY A 141 -3.51 -11.62 3.98
C GLY A 141 -4.67 -10.67 3.74
N SER A 142 -5.79 -11.23 3.36
CA SER A 142 -7.02 -10.60 2.89
C SER A 142 -6.90 -9.98 1.48
N CYS A 143 -7.76 -9.01 1.11
CA CYS A 143 -7.81 -8.43 -0.23
C CYS A 143 -6.67 -7.43 -0.52
N THR A 144 -5.99 -6.92 0.51
CA THR A 144 -5.07 -5.77 0.37
C THR A 144 -3.61 -6.20 0.29
N ASN A 145 -3.10 -6.94 1.27
CA ASN A 145 -1.69 -7.35 1.35
C ASN A 145 -1.52 -8.86 1.29
N SER A 146 -1.89 -9.47 0.19
CA SER A 146 -1.89 -10.91 -0.02
C SER A 146 -1.38 -11.34 -1.38
N SER A 147 -0.67 -10.44 -2.07
CA SER A 147 0.01 -10.76 -3.33
C SER A 147 1.20 -11.68 -3.11
N TYR A 148 1.69 -12.30 -4.18
CA TYR A 148 2.92 -13.09 -4.15
C TYR A 148 4.11 -12.28 -3.61
N GLU A 149 4.20 -10.99 -3.97
CA GLU A 149 5.25 -10.08 -3.48
C GLU A 149 5.13 -9.88 -1.95
N ASP A 150 3.94 -9.64 -1.43
CA ASP A 150 3.70 -9.45 0.01
C ASP A 150 4.08 -10.71 0.80
N LEU A 151 3.63 -11.88 0.33
CA LEU A 151 3.95 -13.16 0.97
C LEU A 151 5.46 -13.47 0.92
N THR A 152 6.13 -13.14 -0.19
CA THR A 152 7.58 -13.33 -0.32
C THR A 152 8.35 -12.44 0.67
N ARG A 153 7.93 -11.19 0.86
CA ARG A 153 8.51 -10.30 1.88
C ARG A 153 8.29 -10.84 3.29
N ALA A 154 7.07 -11.26 3.59
CA ALA A 154 6.74 -11.88 4.88
C ALA A 154 7.56 -13.15 5.13
N ALA A 155 7.70 -14.01 4.14
CA ALA A 155 8.52 -15.23 4.22
C ALA A 155 9.99 -14.91 4.49
N SER A 156 10.54 -13.86 3.88
CA SER A 156 11.91 -13.40 4.14
C SER A 156 12.11 -13.01 5.61
N ILE A 157 11.16 -12.32 6.21
CA ILE A 157 11.19 -11.94 7.63
C ILE A 157 11.05 -13.17 8.52
N ALA A 158 10.11 -14.07 8.19
CA ALA A 158 9.88 -15.30 8.93
C ALA A 158 11.13 -16.20 8.92
N LYS A 159 11.83 -16.29 7.78
CA LYS A 159 13.10 -17.02 7.68
C LYS A 159 14.15 -16.47 8.63
N GLN A 160 14.33 -15.15 8.69
CA GLN A 160 15.25 -14.51 9.61
C GLN A 160 14.89 -14.80 11.08
N ALA A 161 13.61 -14.85 11.41
CA ALA A 161 13.14 -15.21 12.74
C ALA A 161 13.47 -16.68 13.07
N VAL A 162 13.25 -17.60 12.14
CA VAL A 162 13.59 -19.03 12.29
C VAL A 162 15.09 -19.21 12.48
N ASP A 163 15.93 -18.56 11.70
CA ASP A 163 17.38 -18.60 11.80
C ASP A 163 17.87 -18.13 13.19
N LYS A 164 17.16 -17.18 13.78
CA LYS A 164 17.37 -16.68 15.15
C LYS A 164 16.65 -17.51 16.22
N LYS A 165 16.02 -18.63 15.86
CA LYS A 165 15.24 -19.49 16.76
C LYS A 165 14.10 -18.76 17.50
N LEU A 166 13.56 -17.71 16.90
CA LEU A 166 12.40 -17.00 17.42
C LEU A 166 11.12 -17.74 17.03
N LYS A 167 10.09 -17.60 17.87
CA LYS A 167 8.75 -18.12 17.64
C LYS A 167 7.73 -17.03 17.86
N THR A 168 6.61 -17.11 17.15
CA THR A 168 5.46 -16.25 17.43
C THR A 168 4.94 -16.51 18.86
N LYS A 169 4.49 -15.44 19.52
CA LYS A 169 3.87 -15.52 20.85
C LYS A 169 2.35 -15.55 20.76
N ALA A 170 1.81 -15.23 19.61
CA ALA A 170 0.38 -15.24 19.28
C ALA A 170 0.14 -16.30 18.21
N ASP A 171 -1.10 -16.76 18.09
CA ASP A 171 -1.52 -17.54 16.94
C ASP A 171 -1.34 -16.73 15.66
N PHE A 172 -1.01 -17.39 14.54
CA PHE A 172 -0.66 -16.70 13.32
C PHE A 172 -1.28 -17.39 12.10
N GLY A 173 -2.01 -16.62 11.31
CA GLY A 173 -2.62 -17.07 10.07
C GLY A 173 -2.06 -16.37 8.84
N ILE A 174 -2.10 -17.08 7.71
CA ILE A 174 -1.77 -16.54 6.39
C ILE A 174 -2.94 -16.85 5.46
N SER A 175 -3.46 -15.82 4.78
CA SER A 175 -4.54 -15.94 3.80
C SER A 175 -4.08 -15.36 2.45
N PRO A 176 -3.61 -16.22 1.52
CA PRO A 176 -3.24 -15.78 0.18
C PRO A 176 -4.42 -15.14 -0.57
N GLY A 177 -4.13 -14.16 -1.43
CA GLY A 177 -5.15 -13.40 -2.15
C GLY A 177 -5.91 -14.20 -3.22
N SER A 178 -5.36 -15.34 -3.62
CA SER A 178 -5.99 -16.26 -4.58
C SER A 178 -5.40 -17.66 -4.47
N GLU A 179 -6.09 -18.64 -5.05
CA GLU A 179 -5.54 -19.98 -5.21
C GLU A 179 -4.24 -19.99 -6.02
N GLN A 180 -4.13 -19.14 -7.03
CA GLN A 180 -2.90 -19.01 -7.81
C GLN A 180 -1.73 -18.56 -6.93
N VAL A 181 -1.92 -17.53 -6.10
CA VAL A 181 -0.90 -17.08 -5.14
C VAL A 181 -0.56 -18.20 -4.15
N ARG A 182 -1.57 -18.89 -3.63
CA ARG A 182 -1.37 -20.01 -2.70
C ARG A 182 -0.52 -21.15 -3.29
N PHE A 183 -0.68 -21.44 -4.58
CA PHE A 183 0.10 -22.49 -5.25
C PHE A 183 1.52 -22.07 -5.61
N THR A 184 1.77 -20.76 -5.73
CA THR A 184 3.10 -20.24 -6.12
C THR A 184 3.94 -19.79 -4.93
N ALA A 185 3.33 -19.56 -3.77
CA ALA A 185 4.00 -19.16 -2.53
C ALA A 185 4.36 -20.38 -1.67
#